data_7f4259301e74c4ef17bc3d123e1bee9d
#
_entry.id   7f4259301e74c4ef17bc3d123e1bee9d
#
_cell.length_a   1.000
_cell.length_b   1.000
_cell.length_c   1.000
_cell.angle_alpha   90.00
_cell.angle_beta   90.00
_cell.angle_gamma   90.00
#
_symmetry.space_group_name_H-M   'P 1'
#
loop_
_entity.id
_entity.type
_entity.pdbx_description
1 polymer ?
#
loop_
_entity_poly.entity_id
_entity_poly.type
_entity_poly.pdbx_seq_one_letter_code
_entity_poly.pdbx_strand_id
1 'polypeptide(L)'
;IVGGALVAYMVFNKAMFGTSSPVSGQVKRWWGDLGGNVYGGAAKRKYTFFGLDTEAETDFNAWGLLSKFVIWLRDSLVEWIGYAETDAAYWQLFAFVVIVILIILLLSPKRTIRASLHFGLLPLFVGSVIQVISYHATGYSAAKEWYWVSQLIFTLLLLALLLDIFLRHLATIHSSARTLAYVVTILLAFFWAKDHYLHLAHLMPYGVEYEGHEYMEILVVVEENTEAGSIIGMTGGGNLGYFIKDRTIVNMDGLINSYDYFLLHREGRGDEHFAAMGMDYVFVNPALLMDMPYLGEYEDRLGEPIANYRKKAVVKFYR
;
A
#
# COMPACT_ATOMS: atom_id res chain seq x y z
N ILE A 1 6.53 -24.00 14.60
CA ILE A 1 6.76 -24.16 13.15
C ILE A 1 6.99 -22.76 12.52
N VAL A 2 6.04 -21.81 12.64
CA VAL A 2 6.15 -20.48 11.99
C VAL A 2 7.41 -19.71 12.44
N GLY A 3 7.70 -19.66 13.74
CA GLY A 3 8.89 -18.98 14.26
C GLY A 3 10.20 -19.61 13.74
N GLY A 4 10.26 -20.94 13.64
CA GLY A 4 11.41 -21.63 13.05
C GLY A 4 11.60 -21.31 11.57
N ALA A 5 10.52 -21.26 10.79
CA ALA A 5 10.56 -20.89 9.38
C ALA A 5 11.05 -19.43 9.19
N LEU A 6 10.60 -18.51 10.05
CA LEU A 6 11.06 -17.11 10.02
C LEU A 6 12.55 -17.00 10.32
N VAL A 7 13.05 -17.69 11.35
CA VAL A 7 14.48 -17.72 11.68
C VAL A 7 15.30 -18.29 10.53
N ALA A 8 14.86 -19.42 9.95
CA ALA A 8 15.53 -20.01 8.80
C ALA A 8 15.58 -19.04 7.60
N TYR A 9 14.49 -18.34 7.31
CA TYR A 9 14.43 -17.31 6.28
C TYR A 9 15.43 -16.16 6.57
N MET A 10 15.47 -15.66 7.81
CA MET A 10 16.40 -14.59 8.19
C MET A 10 17.86 -15.00 8.08
N VAL A 11 18.19 -16.24 8.48
CA VAL A 11 19.55 -16.80 8.34
C VAL A 11 19.93 -16.97 6.86
N PHE A 12 19.01 -17.51 6.06
CA PHE A 12 19.20 -17.64 4.62
C PHE A 12 19.46 -16.28 3.96
N ASN A 13 18.62 -15.29 4.24
CA ASN A 13 18.81 -13.93 3.70
C ASN A 13 20.17 -13.33 4.12
N LYS A 14 20.56 -13.52 5.37
CA LYS A 14 21.87 -13.03 5.85
C LYS A 14 23.03 -13.68 5.12
N ALA A 15 22.95 -14.96 4.85
CA ALA A 15 23.98 -15.71 4.15
C ALA A 15 24.05 -15.34 2.65
N MET A 16 22.89 -15.18 2.00
CA MET A 16 22.81 -14.94 0.55
C MET A 16 22.91 -13.47 0.13
N PHE A 17 22.39 -12.56 0.95
CA PHE A 17 22.21 -11.15 0.59
C PHE A 17 22.86 -10.16 1.58
N GLY A 18 23.63 -10.66 2.55
CA GLY A 18 24.30 -9.80 3.53
C GLY A 18 23.40 -9.19 4.61
N THR A 19 22.09 -9.37 4.54
CA THR A 19 21.11 -8.81 5.49
C THR A 19 20.05 -9.83 5.89
N SER A 20 19.63 -9.81 7.16
CA SER A 20 18.59 -10.71 7.67
C SER A 20 17.16 -10.24 7.36
N SER A 21 16.97 -8.98 6.93
CA SER A 21 15.66 -8.41 6.62
C SER A 21 15.60 -7.94 5.17
N PRO A 22 14.41 -7.90 4.54
CA PRO A 22 14.27 -7.39 3.18
C PRO A 22 14.83 -5.97 3.02
N VAL A 23 15.59 -5.74 1.95
CA VAL A 23 16.19 -4.44 1.65
C VAL A 23 15.13 -3.36 1.52
N SER A 24 14.02 -3.65 0.83
CA SER A 24 12.90 -2.72 0.68
C SER A 24 12.35 -2.18 2.00
N GLY A 25 12.32 -3.00 3.04
CA GLY A 25 11.90 -2.57 4.37
C GLY A 25 12.90 -1.62 5.03
N GLN A 26 14.19 -1.83 4.80
CA GLN A 26 15.25 -0.96 5.32
C GLN A 26 15.27 0.38 4.59
N VAL A 27 15.13 0.38 3.27
CA VAL A 27 15.01 1.59 2.45
C VAL A 27 13.85 2.46 2.93
N LYS A 28 12.67 1.88 3.12
CA LYS A 28 11.50 2.64 3.56
C LYS A 28 11.61 3.21 4.97
N ARG A 29 12.30 2.53 5.88
CA ARG A 29 12.62 3.07 7.21
C ARG A 29 13.57 4.25 7.09
N TRP A 30 14.63 4.08 6.31
CA TRP A 30 15.58 5.16 6.06
C TRP A 30 14.91 6.39 5.45
N TRP A 31 14.03 6.22 4.47
CA TRP A 31 13.24 7.34 3.93
C TRP A 31 12.39 8.03 5.01
N GLY A 32 11.82 7.27 5.93
CA GLY A 32 11.05 7.83 7.05
C GLY A 32 11.85 8.73 7.98
N ASP A 33 13.15 8.48 8.10
CA ASP A 33 14.10 9.28 8.88
C ASP A 33 14.59 10.52 8.15
N LEU A 34 14.47 10.58 6.81
CA LEU A 34 14.93 11.69 6.00
C LEU A 34 13.90 12.83 6.01
N GLY A 35 14.35 14.03 6.38
CA GLY A 35 13.55 15.25 6.21
C GLY A 35 13.42 15.64 4.74
N GLY A 36 12.20 15.95 4.29
CA GLY A 36 11.97 16.46 2.93
C GLY A 36 12.13 15.42 1.82
N ASN A 37 12.06 14.10 2.13
CA ASN A 37 12.16 13.09 1.09
C ASN A 37 10.92 13.05 0.18
N VAL A 38 11.13 12.72 -1.09
CA VAL A 38 10.10 12.70 -2.15
C VAL A 38 9.03 11.60 -1.97
N TYR A 39 9.30 10.61 -1.14
CA TYR A 39 8.40 9.49 -0.88
C TYR A 39 7.48 9.71 0.32
N GLY A 40 7.55 10.89 0.95
CA GLY A 40 6.76 11.25 2.13
C GLY A 40 7.38 10.79 3.44
N GLY A 41 6.95 11.41 4.53
CA GLY A 41 7.42 11.11 5.89
C GLY A 41 6.74 9.91 6.52
N ALA A 42 7.26 9.47 7.64
CA ALA A 42 6.60 8.49 8.51
C ALA A 42 5.33 9.07 9.15
N ALA A 43 4.44 8.19 9.63
CA ALA A 43 3.25 8.60 10.37
C ALA A 43 3.63 9.41 11.63
N LYS A 44 3.20 10.66 11.71
CA LYS A 44 3.58 11.59 12.79
C LYS A 44 2.45 11.90 13.78
N ARG A 45 1.19 11.68 13.38
CA ARG A 45 0.03 11.99 14.22
C ARG A 45 -0.26 10.83 15.17
N LYS A 46 -0.74 11.12 16.39
CA LYS A 46 -1.00 10.08 17.42
C LYS A 46 -1.94 8.97 16.96
N TYR A 47 -2.97 9.31 16.21
CA TYR A 47 -3.96 8.35 15.74
C TYR A 47 -3.51 7.60 14.49
N THR A 48 -2.73 8.21 13.59
CA THR A 48 -2.14 7.50 12.45
C THR A 48 -1.16 6.41 12.89
N PHE A 49 -0.58 6.56 14.11
CA PHE A 49 0.24 5.52 14.71
C PHE A 49 -0.52 4.21 14.90
N PHE A 50 -1.83 4.27 15.14
CA PHE A 50 -2.69 3.09 15.26
C PHE A 50 -3.38 2.71 13.93
N GLY A 51 -3.00 3.34 12.83
CA GLY A 51 -3.58 3.08 11.50
C GLY A 51 -4.98 3.64 11.32
N LEU A 52 -5.28 4.73 12.03
CA LEU A 52 -6.54 5.45 11.93
C LEU A 52 -6.25 6.88 11.46
N ASP A 53 -7.08 7.40 10.55
CA ASP A 53 -7.01 8.79 10.11
C ASP A 53 -8.43 9.38 9.98
N THR A 54 -8.52 10.67 10.24
CA THR A 54 -9.75 11.46 10.04
C THR A 54 -9.95 11.84 8.57
N GLU A 55 -8.91 11.67 7.75
CA GLU A 55 -8.94 11.85 6.29
C GLU A 55 -9.04 10.49 5.60
N ALA A 56 -10.01 10.33 4.70
CA ALA A 56 -10.33 9.03 4.07
C ALA A 56 -9.22 8.48 3.16
N GLU A 57 -8.40 9.37 2.59
CA GLU A 57 -7.49 9.05 1.49
C GLU A 57 -6.01 9.04 1.90
N THR A 58 -5.69 8.76 3.16
CA THR A 58 -4.30 8.67 3.56
C THR A 58 -3.78 7.23 3.51
N ASP A 59 -2.59 7.06 2.96
CA ASP A 59 -1.88 5.77 2.91
C ASP A 59 -1.63 5.15 4.31
N PHE A 60 -1.78 5.93 5.39
CA PHE A 60 -1.62 5.50 6.79
C PHE A 60 -2.88 4.92 7.41
N ASN A 61 -4.01 4.97 6.71
CA ASN A 61 -5.29 4.49 7.22
C ASN A 61 -5.41 2.96 7.06
N ALA A 62 -4.73 2.23 7.95
CA ALA A 62 -4.70 0.77 7.91
C ALA A 62 -6.09 0.12 8.10
N TRP A 63 -6.99 0.77 8.84
CA TRP A 63 -8.37 0.34 9.05
C TRP A 63 -9.34 1.07 8.12
N GLY A 64 -8.92 1.30 6.87
CA GLY A 64 -9.57 2.17 5.90
C GLY A 64 -11.06 1.92 5.72
N LEU A 65 -11.53 0.66 5.70
CA LEU A 65 -12.96 0.35 5.57
C LEU A 65 -13.78 0.86 6.77
N LEU A 66 -13.24 0.70 8.00
CA LEU A 66 -13.89 1.19 9.21
C LEU A 66 -13.85 2.73 9.27
N SER A 67 -12.71 3.34 8.98
CA SER A 67 -12.57 4.80 8.95
C SER A 67 -13.46 5.44 7.89
N LYS A 68 -13.50 4.91 6.67
CA LYS A 68 -14.38 5.40 5.59
C LYS A 68 -15.86 5.31 5.99
N PHE A 69 -16.25 4.26 6.70
CA PHE A 69 -17.61 4.14 7.24
C PHE A 69 -17.92 5.22 8.29
N VAL A 70 -16.99 5.49 9.21
CA VAL A 70 -17.18 6.54 10.24
C VAL A 70 -17.20 7.93 9.62
N ILE A 71 -16.35 8.20 8.63
CA ILE A 71 -16.34 9.46 7.88
C ILE A 71 -17.68 9.63 7.14
N TRP A 72 -18.12 8.63 6.42
CA TRP A 72 -19.41 8.65 5.72
C TRP A 72 -20.57 8.91 6.70
N LEU A 73 -20.56 8.26 7.88
CA LEU A 73 -21.57 8.49 8.91
C LEU A 73 -21.53 9.94 9.44
N ARG A 74 -20.34 10.48 9.71
CA ARG A 74 -20.15 11.89 10.12
C ARG A 74 -20.72 12.84 9.08
N ASP A 75 -20.32 12.68 7.83
CA ASP A 75 -20.71 13.56 6.72
C ASP A 75 -22.23 13.52 6.49
N SER A 76 -22.82 12.32 6.57
CA SER A 76 -24.29 12.18 6.52
C SER A 76 -25.00 12.90 7.67
N LEU A 77 -24.44 12.85 8.89
CA LEU A 77 -25.02 13.57 10.04
C LEU A 77 -24.81 15.09 9.94
N VAL A 78 -23.70 15.54 9.36
CA VAL A 78 -23.48 16.95 9.02
C VAL A 78 -24.58 17.43 8.09
N GLU A 79 -24.86 16.69 7.03
CA GLU A 79 -25.86 17.07 6.02
C GLU A 79 -27.29 17.04 6.58
N TRP A 80 -27.65 16.03 7.39
CA TRP A 80 -29.03 15.83 7.83
C TRP A 80 -29.43 16.67 9.05
N ILE A 81 -28.52 16.85 10.01
CA ILE A 81 -28.82 17.51 11.30
C ILE A 81 -27.85 18.62 11.69
N GLY A 82 -26.93 18.98 10.79
CA GLY A 82 -25.93 20.01 11.09
C GLY A 82 -24.91 19.59 12.15
N TYR A 83 -24.57 18.29 12.22
CA TYR A 83 -23.55 17.79 13.14
C TYR A 83 -22.19 18.43 12.88
N ALA A 84 -21.31 18.49 13.88
CA ALA A 84 -20.02 19.14 13.73
C ALA A 84 -19.06 18.36 12.81
N GLU A 85 -18.44 19.06 11.85
CA GLU A 85 -17.39 18.53 10.99
C GLU A 85 -16.01 18.75 11.63
N THR A 86 -15.72 18.03 12.70
CA THR A 86 -14.48 18.16 13.46
C THR A 86 -13.83 16.80 13.71
N ASP A 87 -12.54 16.80 13.98
CA ASP A 87 -11.82 15.59 14.44
C ASP A 87 -12.45 15.00 15.70
N ALA A 88 -12.92 15.84 16.62
CA ALA A 88 -13.59 15.39 17.82
C ALA A 88 -14.88 14.63 17.52
N ALA A 89 -15.68 15.10 16.56
CA ALA A 89 -16.90 14.44 16.11
C ALA A 89 -16.59 13.08 15.46
N TYR A 90 -15.54 12.99 14.65
CA TYR A 90 -15.07 11.72 14.12
C TYR A 90 -14.77 10.70 15.23
N TRP A 91 -13.99 11.11 16.26
CA TRP A 91 -13.61 10.20 17.35
C TRP A 91 -14.78 9.79 18.23
N GLN A 92 -15.77 10.67 18.42
CA GLN A 92 -17.02 10.35 19.13
C GLN A 92 -17.81 9.28 18.35
N LEU A 93 -17.97 9.45 17.04
CA LEU A 93 -18.65 8.47 16.19
C LEU A 93 -17.86 7.16 16.08
N PHE A 94 -16.55 7.22 15.99
CA PHE A 94 -15.70 6.03 16.00
C PHE A 94 -15.91 5.24 17.31
N ALA A 95 -15.85 5.90 18.45
CA ALA A 95 -16.10 5.27 19.74
C ALA A 95 -17.53 4.67 19.81
N PHE A 96 -18.52 5.41 19.33
CA PHE A 96 -19.88 4.91 19.25
C PHE A 96 -20.00 3.65 18.40
N VAL A 97 -19.41 3.62 17.19
CA VAL A 97 -19.39 2.45 16.30
C VAL A 97 -18.73 1.25 16.98
N VAL A 98 -17.59 1.46 17.65
CA VAL A 98 -16.89 0.40 18.41
C VAL A 98 -17.77 -0.14 19.53
N ILE A 99 -18.45 0.72 20.28
CA ILE A 99 -19.39 0.31 21.36
C ILE A 99 -20.52 -0.53 20.77
N VAL A 100 -21.13 -0.11 19.65
CA VAL A 100 -22.20 -0.86 18.98
C VAL A 100 -21.69 -2.23 18.53
N ILE A 101 -20.50 -2.31 17.94
CA ILE A 101 -19.86 -3.59 17.57
C ILE A 101 -19.74 -4.50 18.80
N LEU A 102 -19.20 -3.99 19.90
CA LEU A 102 -19.04 -4.75 21.14
C LEU A 102 -20.38 -5.24 21.71
N ILE A 103 -21.41 -4.39 21.71
CA ILE A 103 -22.77 -4.78 22.15
C ILE A 103 -23.29 -5.94 21.28
N ILE A 104 -23.19 -5.83 19.95
CA ILE A 104 -23.66 -6.89 19.03
C ILE A 104 -22.91 -8.21 19.30
N LEU A 105 -21.60 -8.18 19.49
CA LEU A 105 -20.81 -9.37 19.79
C LEU A 105 -21.21 -10.00 21.13
N LEU A 106 -21.59 -9.19 22.11
CA LEU A 106 -22.06 -9.62 23.44
C LEU A 106 -23.49 -10.17 23.44
N LEU A 107 -24.31 -9.87 22.43
CA LEU A 107 -25.63 -10.48 22.26
C LEU A 107 -25.57 -12.00 22.00
N SER A 108 -24.45 -12.49 21.48
CA SER A 108 -24.24 -13.91 21.16
C SER A 108 -22.83 -14.39 21.52
N PRO A 109 -22.42 -14.39 22.82
CA PRO A 109 -21.02 -14.60 23.20
C PRO A 109 -20.49 -15.97 22.81
N LYS A 110 -21.31 -17.03 22.93
CA LYS A 110 -20.91 -18.40 22.52
C LYS A 110 -20.60 -18.49 21.04
N ARG A 111 -21.35 -17.75 20.22
CA ARG A 111 -21.15 -17.71 18.77
C ARG A 111 -19.92 -16.89 18.39
N THR A 112 -19.77 -15.72 19.03
CA THR A 112 -18.60 -14.86 18.87
C THR A 112 -17.32 -15.63 19.19
N ILE A 113 -17.26 -16.35 20.31
CA ILE A 113 -16.11 -17.16 20.69
C ILE A 113 -15.86 -18.27 19.68
N ARG A 114 -16.90 -19.00 19.27
CA ARG A 114 -16.77 -20.10 18.28
C ARG A 114 -16.26 -19.57 16.94
N ALA A 115 -16.83 -18.49 16.42
CA ALA A 115 -16.38 -17.88 15.17
C ALA A 115 -14.95 -17.34 15.29
N SER A 116 -14.61 -16.69 16.40
CA SER A 116 -13.25 -16.18 16.65
C SER A 116 -12.20 -17.28 16.65
N LEU A 117 -12.53 -18.44 17.22
CA LEU A 117 -11.63 -19.60 17.22
C LEU A 117 -11.55 -20.27 15.83
N HIS A 118 -12.70 -20.42 15.16
CA HIS A 118 -12.79 -21.11 13.87
C HIS A 118 -12.10 -20.33 12.74
N PHE A 119 -12.32 -19.03 12.68
CA PHE A 119 -11.73 -18.14 11.66
C PHE A 119 -10.44 -17.47 12.10
N GLY A 120 -9.95 -17.75 13.31
CA GLY A 120 -8.73 -17.12 13.81
C GLY A 120 -8.81 -15.60 13.95
N LEU A 121 -10.00 -15.04 14.27
CA LEU A 121 -10.19 -13.59 14.32
C LEU A 121 -9.30 -12.91 15.37
N LEU A 122 -9.10 -13.53 16.52
CA LEU A 122 -8.24 -12.94 17.55
C LEU A 122 -6.76 -12.87 17.13
N PRO A 123 -6.11 -13.97 16.67
CA PRO A 123 -4.74 -13.88 16.19
C PRO A 123 -4.61 -12.99 14.95
N LEU A 124 -5.60 -12.94 14.06
CA LEU A 124 -5.62 -12.04 12.92
C LEU A 124 -5.67 -10.56 13.37
N PHE A 125 -6.52 -10.23 14.33
CA PHE A 125 -6.60 -8.89 14.91
C PHE A 125 -5.28 -8.48 15.57
N VAL A 126 -4.75 -9.33 16.45
CA VAL A 126 -3.49 -9.07 17.17
C VAL A 126 -2.34 -8.90 16.17
N GLY A 127 -2.23 -9.79 15.18
CA GLY A 127 -1.22 -9.69 14.11
C GLY A 127 -1.36 -8.40 13.29
N SER A 128 -2.59 -8.01 12.95
CA SER A 128 -2.88 -6.77 12.24
C SER A 128 -2.49 -5.52 13.04
N VAL A 129 -2.78 -5.50 14.34
CA VAL A 129 -2.37 -4.40 15.23
C VAL A 129 -0.86 -4.32 15.36
N ILE A 130 -0.19 -5.46 15.58
CA ILE A 130 1.27 -5.54 15.66
C ILE A 130 1.91 -5.04 14.37
N GLN A 131 1.38 -5.41 13.20
CA GLN A 131 1.88 -4.95 11.91
C GLN A 131 1.81 -3.43 11.79
N VAL A 132 0.66 -2.82 12.09
CA VAL A 132 0.46 -1.36 12.04
C VAL A 132 1.43 -0.65 12.97
N ILE A 133 1.46 -1.06 14.24
CA ILE A 133 2.34 -0.46 15.25
C ILE A 133 3.81 -0.63 14.83
N SER A 134 4.21 -1.80 14.33
CA SER A 134 5.57 -2.05 13.87
C SER A 134 5.98 -1.12 12.72
N TYR A 135 5.13 -0.91 11.74
CA TYR A 135 5.42 -0.01 10.63
C TYR A 135 5.58 1.43 11.10
N HIS A 136 4.67 1.92 11.93
CA HIS A 136 4.71 3.30 12.39
C HIS A 136 5.82 3.55 13.43
N ALA A 137 6.03 2.62 14.37
CA ALA A 137 7.08 2.71 15.38
C ALA A 137 8.50 2.65 14.81
N THR A 138 8.68 2.02 13.64
CA THR A 138 9.98 1.95 12.96
C THR A 138 10.19 3.03 11.90
N GLY A 139 9.34 4.06 11.86
CA GLY A 139 9.49 5.18 10.95
C GLY A 139 9.23 4.82 9.48
N TYR A 140 8.45 3.78 9.20
CA TYR A 140 8.18 3.32 7.84
C TYR A 140 7.46 4.40 7.02
N SER A 141 8.05 4.83 5.91
CA SER A 141 7.44 5.77 4.97
C SER A 141 6.89 5.08 3.73
N ALA A 142 6.21 5.83 2.88
CA ALA A 142 5.65 5.33 1.62
C ALA A 142 4.81 4.05 1.81
N ALA A 143 4.05 4.00 2.91
CA ALA A 143 3.02 2.97 3.10
C ALA A 143 1.99 3.11 1.97
N LYS A 144 1.38 2.00 1.57
CA LYS A 144 0.38 1.94 0.52
C LYS A 144 -0.80 1.08 0.96
N GLU A 145 -1.98 1.33 0.42
CA GLU A 145 -3.22 0.62 0.79
C GLU A 145 -3.08 -0.90 0.76
N TRP A 146 -2.32 -1.46 -0.18
CA TRP A 146 -2.11 -2.91 -0.28
C TRP A 146 -1.26 -3.53 0.84
N TYR A 147 -0.67 -2.74 1.73
CA TYR A 147 -0.02 -3.27 2.93
C TYR A 147 -1.03 -3.69 4.00
N TRP A 148 -2.26 -3.20 3.93
CA TRP A 148 -3.28 -3.36 4.95
C TRP A 148 -4.30 -4.47 4.65
N VAL A 149 -3.89 -5.47 3.85
CA VAL A 149 -4.76 -6.60 3.47
C VAL A 149 -5.23 -7.40 4.70
N SER A 150 -4.38 -7.60 5.71
CA SER A 150 -4.76 -8.31 6.93
C SER A 150 -5.86 -7.58 7.71
N GLN A 151 -5.80 -6.26 7.78
CA GLN A 151 -6.80 -5.40 8.42
C GLN A 151 -8.13 -5.43 7.64
N LEU A 152 -8.04 -5.41 6.32
CA LEU A 152 -9.21 -5.54 5.45
C LEU A 152 -9.90 -6.89 5.65
N ILE A 153 -9.16 -8.00 5.61
CA ILE A 153 -9.71 -9.35 5.84
C ILE A 153 -10.33 -9.45 7.22
N PHE A 154 -9.65 -8.97 8.27
CA PHE A 154 -10.23 -8.94 9.63
C PHE A 154 -11.54 -8.18 9.66
N THR A 155 -11.60 -6.98 9.09
CA THR A 155 -12.79 -6.12 9.09
C THR A 155 -13.94 -6.78 8.34
N LEU A 156 -13.69 -7.41 7.19
CA LEU A 156 -14.72 -8.14 6.43
C LEU A 156 -15.26 -9.35 7.18
N LEU A 157 -14.39 -10.14 7.82
CA LEU A 157 -14.81 -11.28 8.65
C LEU A 157 -15.60 -10.83 9.89
N LEU A 158 -15.19 -9.74 10.51
CA LEU A 158 -15.92 -9.14 11.63
C LEU A 158 -17.30 -8.66 11.18
N LEU A 159 -17.41 -7.95 10.06
CA LEU A 159 -18.68 -7.51 9.50
C LEU A 159 -19.61 -8.70 9.17
N ALA A 160 -19.07 -9.76 8.58
CA ALA A 160 -19.83 -10.98 8.31
C ALA A 160 -20.37 -11.63 9.60
N LEU A 161 -19.56 -11.66 10.67
CA LEU A 161 -20.00 -12.16 11.98
C LEU A 161 -21.09 -11.27 12.60
N LEU A 162 -20.91 -9.95 12.56
CA LEU A 162 -21.90 -8.99 13.07
C LEU A 162 -23.23 -9.13 12.33
N LEU A 163 -23.18 -9.23 11.01
CA LEU A 163 -24.36 -9.42 10.17
C LEU A 163 -25.05 -10.74 10.51
N ASP A 164 -24.32 -11.85 10.64
CA ASP A 164 -24.90 -13.14 11.02
C ASP A 164 -25.57 -13.11 12.41
N ILE A 165 -24.96 -12.47 13.41
CA ILE A 165 -25.55 -12.29 14.75
C ILE A 165 -26.81 -11.45 14.65
N PHE A 166 -26.76 -10.31 13.97
CA PHE A 166 -27.88 -9.40 13.80
C PHE A 166 -29.06 -10.07 13.09
N LEU A 167 -28.80 -10.74 11.95
CA LEU A 167 -29.85 -11.42 11.18
C LEU A 167 -30.55 -12.54 11.97
N ARG A 168 -29.79 -13.27 12.79
CA ARG A 168 -30.38 -14.31 13.66
C ARG A 168 -31.22 -13.70 14.78
N HIS A 169 -30.77 -12.61 15.34
CA HIS A 169 -31.55 -11.92 16.35
C HIS A 169 -32.87 -11.39 15.76
N LEU A 170 -32.78 -10.77 14.58
CA LEU A 170 -33.95 -10.31 13.85
C LEU A 170 -34.91 -11.44 13.54
N ALA A 171 -34.40 -12.62 13.18
CA ALA A 171 -35.22 -13.83 12.91
C ALA A 171 -35.97 -14.38 14.13
N THR A 172 -35.53 -14.05 15.35
CA THR A 172 -36.30 -14.40 16.57
C THR A 172 -37.52 -13.50 16.76
N ILE A 173 -37.51 -12.32 16.16
CA ILE A 173 -38.64 -11.36 16.24
C ILE A 173 -39.65 -11.61 15.12
N HIS A 174 -39.18 -11.91 13.91
CA HIS A 174 -40.05 -12.12 12.75
C HIS A 174 -39.46 -13.15 11.77
N SER A 175 -40.16 -14.24 11.48
CA SER A 175 -39.66 -15.30 10.60
C SER A 175 -39.43 -14.83 9.16
N SER A 176 -40.28 -13.94 8.63
CA SER A 176 -40.14 -13.35 7.29
C SER A 176 -38.99 -12.37 7.17
N ALA A 177 -38.57 -11.72 8.27
CA ALA A 177 -37.42 -10.82 8.28
C ALA A 177 -36.10 -11.55 7.93
N ARG A 178 -35.98 -12.82 8.31
CA ARG A 178 -34.86 -13.67 7.95
C ARG A 178 -34.75 -13.89 6.45
N THR A 179 -35.83 -14.24 5.80
CA THR A 179 -35.84 -14.48 4.34
C THR A 179 -35.54 -13.21 3.59
N LEU A 180 -36.17 -12.09 3.97
CA LEU A 180 -35.88 -10.78 3.36
C LEU A 180 -34.40 -10.40 3.51
N ALA A 181 -33.85 -10.58 4.70
CA ALA A 181 -32.44 -10.24 4.96
C ALA A 181 -31.48 -11.11 4.13
N TYR A 182 -31.74 -12.42 3.97
CA TYR A 182 -30.93 -13.25 3.06
C TYR A 182 -31.03 -12.79 1.60
N VAL A 183 -32.25 -12.47 1.13
CA VAL A 183 -32.45 -11.98 -0.24
C VAL A 183 -31.66 -10.66 -0.45
N VAL A 184 -31.77 -9.71 0.47
CA VAL A 184 -31.02 -8.45 0.40
C VAL A 184 -29.52 -8.70 0.42
N THR A 185 -29.03 -9.57 1.30
CA THR A 185 -27.59 -9.91 1.37
C THR A 185 -27.09 -10.54 0.07
N ILE A 186 -27.87 -11.46 -0.52
CA ILE A 186 -27.51 -12.10 -1.81
C ILE A 186 -27.49 -11.06 -2.93
N LEU A 187 -28.48 -10.16 -2.98
CA LEU A 187 -28.53 -9.10 -3.99
C LEU A 187 -27.33 -8.15 -3.85
N LEU A 188 -27.02 -7.71 -2.62
CA LEU A 188 -25.84 -6.85 -2.37
C LEU A 188 -24.54 -7.55 -2.76
N ALA A 189 -24.39 -8.82 -2.40
CA ALA A 189 -23.22 -9.62 -2.79
C ALA A 189 -23.12 -9.80 -4.31
N PHE A 190 -24.26 -9.98 -5.00
CA PHE A 190 -24.30 -10.08 -6.46
C PHE A 190 -23.90 -8.77 -7.14
N PHE A 191 -24.42 -7.63 -6.71
CA PHE A 191 -24.06 -6.33 -7.27
C PHE A 191 -22.60 -6.00 -7.01
N TRP A 192 -22.11 -6.28 -5.82
CA TRP A 192 -20.69 -6.09 -5.48
C TRP A 192 -19.77 -7.00 -6.32
N ALA A 193 -20.12 -8.28 -6.46
CA ALA A 193 -19.36 -9.22 -7.28
C ALA A 193 -19.39 -8.85 -8.77
N LYS A 194 -20.54 -8.36 -9.27
CA LYS A 194 -20.66 -7.83 -10.64
C LYS A 194 -19.73 -6.62 -10.86
N ASP A 195 -19.74 -5.66 -9.96
CA ASP A 195 -18.91 -4.46 -10.05
C ASP A 195 -17.41 -4.82 -10.02
N HIS A 196 -17.01 -5.70 -9.11
CA HIS A 196 -15.65 -6.23 -9.05
C HIS A 196 -15.24 -7.00 -10.31
N TYR A 197 -16.16 -7.83 -10.85
CA TYR A 197 -15.90 -8.55 -12.08
C TYR A 197 -15.70 -7.61 -13.26
N LEU A 198 -16.54 -6.58 -13.40
CA LEU A 198 -16.40 -5.59 -14.46
C LEU A 198 -15.09 -4.80 -14.32
N HIS A 199 -14.73 -4.42 -13.08
CA HIS A 199 -13.47 -3.74 -12.82
C HIS A 199 -12.26 -4.63 -13.16
N LEU A 200 -12.26 -5.90 -12.72
CA LEU A 200 -11.21 -6.86 -13.05
C LEU A 200 -11.13 -7.14 -14.56
N ALA A 201 -12.27 -7.28 -15.24
CA ALA A 201 -12.30 -7.48 -16.67
C ALA A 201 -11.72 -6.30 -17.44
N HIS A 202 -11.92 -5.06 -16.92
CA HIS A 202 -11.30 -3.87 -17.50
C HIS A 202 -9.78 -3.79 -17.24
N LEU A 203 -9.31 -4.33 -16.13
CA LEU A 203 -7.88 -4.36 -15.77
C LEU A 203 -7.11 -5.54 -16.40
N MET A 204 -7.81 -6.54 -16.95
CA MET A 204 -7.16 -7.69 -17.58
C MET A 204 -6.43 -7.26 -18.87
N PRO A 205 -5.21 -7.78 -19.11
CA PRO A 205 -4.39 -7.38 -20.27
C PRO A 205 -5.07 -7.53 -21.64
N TYR A 206 -6.05 -8.40 -21.70
CA TYR A 206 -6.81 -8.68 -22.93
C TYR A 206 -7.99 -7.73 -23.19
N GLY A 207 -8.33 -6.88 -22.20
CA GLY A 207 -9.41 -5.89 -22.29
C GLY A 207 -8.96 -4.45 -22.27
N VAL A 208 -7.67 -4.20 -22.06
CA VAL A 208 -7.10 -2.85 -22.08
C VAL A 208 -6.71 -2.52 -23.51
N GLU A 209 -7.32 -1.50 -24.09
CA GLU A 209 -6.80 -0.90 -25.33
C GLU A 209 -5.36 -0.47 -25.07
N TYR A 210 -4.45 -0.97 -25.88
CA TYR A 210 -3.01 -0.72 -25.80
C TYR A 210 -2.69 0.77 -25.98
N GLU A 211 -3.51 1.45 -26.78
CA GLU A 211 -3.42 2.87 -27.04
C GLU A 211 -3.99 3.70 -25.88
N GLY A 212 -3.16 4.59 -25.33
CA GLY A 212 -3.54 5.48 -24.24
C GLY A 212 -3.23 4.96 -22.83
N HIS A 213 -2.65 3.77 -22.68
CA HIS A 213 -2.18 3.33 -21.38
C HIS A 213 -0.80 3.94 -21.06
N GLU A 214 -0.72 4.75 -20.03
CA GLU A 214 0.48 5.53 -19.66
C GLU A 214 1.77 4.71 -19.66
N TYR A 215 1.72 3.46 -19.20
CA TYR A 215 2.89 2.59 -19.15
C TYR A 215 3.37 2.11 -20.52
N MET A 216 2.48 2.05 -21.50
CA MET A 216 2.82 1.60 -22.87
C MET A 216 3.35 2.76 -23.70
N GLU A 217 2.84 3.98 -23.51
CA GLU A 217 3.39 5.18 -24.13
C GLU A 217 4.83 5.45 -23.69
N ILE A 218 5.13 5.22 -22.40
CA ILE A 218 6.49 5.33 -21.84
C ILE A 218 7.47 4.37 -22.55
N LEU A 219 7.04 3.15 -22.89
CA LEU A 219 7.88 2.18 -23.61
C LEU A 219 8.38 2.75 -24.93
N VAL A 220 7.47 3.31 -25.72
CA VAL A 220 7.81 3.89 -27.04
C VAL A 220 8.84 5.00 -26.87
N VAL A 221 8.60 5.93 -25.95
CA VAL A 221 9.55 7.04 -25.72
C VAL A 221 10.93 6.56 -25.31
N VAL A 222 11.03 5.55 -24.45
CA VAL A 222 12.32 5.03 -24.00
C VAL A 222 12.99 4.22 -25.13
N GLU A 223 12.25 3.38 -25.85
CA GLU A 223 12.79 2.55 -26.92
C GLU A 223 13.29 3.38 -28.12
N GLU A 224 12.61 4.46 -28.47
CA GLU A 224 13.02 5.35 -29.57
C GLU A 224 14.24 6.23 -29.23
N ASN A 225 14.51 6.47 -27.96
CA ASN A 225 15.55 7.39 -27.50
C ASN A 225 16.72 6.71 -26.78
N THR A 226 16.79 5.38 -26.81
CA THR A 226 17.91 4.59 -26.25
C THR A 226 18.28 3.45 -27.17
N GLU A 227 19.53 3.02 -27.17
CA GLU A 227 20.00 1.90 -27.98
C GLU A 227 19.59 0.56 -27.37
N ALA A 228 19.43 -0.47 -28.23
CA ALA A 228 19.29 -1.85 -27.77
C ALA A 228 20.53 -2.29 -26.97
N GLY A 229 20.30 -3.01 -25.87
CA GLY A 229 21.36 -3.41 -24.94
C GLY A 229 21.68 -2.39 -23.85
N SER A 230 21.08 -1.19 -23.88
CA SER A 230 21.33 -0.15 -22.87
C SER A 230 20.86 -0.56 -21.47
N ILE A 231 21.57 -0.11 -20.46
CA ILE A 231 21.20 -0.17 -19.04
C ILE A 231 20.61 1.17 -18.64
N ILE A 232 19.37 1.17 -18.17
CA ILE A 232 18.58 2.38 -17.90
C ILE A 232 18.16 2.41 -16.43
N GLY A 233 18.59 3.42 -15.70
CA GLY A 233 18.15 3.67 -14.33
C GLY A 233 16.74 4.27 -14.28
N MET A 234 15.92 3.82 -13.34
CA MET A 234 14.58 4.36 -13.15
C MET A 234 14.14 4.26 -11.69
N THR A 235 13.49 5.29 -11.18
CA THR A 235 12.77 5.19 -9.90
C THR A 235 11.49 4.37 -10.08
N GLY A 236 11.28 3.35 -9.25
CA GLY A 236 10.22 2.36 -9.43
C GLY A 236 10.58 1.33 -10.51
N GLY A 237 10.22 1.59 -11.74
CA GLY A 237 10.67 0.85 -12.93
C GLY A 237 10.05 -0.52 -13.19
N GLY A 238 9.23 -1.06 -12.30
CA GLY A 238 8.70 -2.42 -12.41
C GLY A 238 7.93 -2.68 -13.72
N ASN A 239 7.02 -1.80 -14.07
CA ASN A 239 6.20 -1.94 -15.28
C ASN A 239 7.04 -1.78 -16.54
N LEU A 240 7.87 -0.73 -16.60
CA LEU A 240 8.77 -0.53 -17.75
C LEU A 240 9.71 -1.73 -17.91
N GLY A 241 10.34 -2.18 -16.82
CA GLY A 241 11.25 -3.33 -16.84
C GLY A 241 10.61 -4.64 -17.26
N TYR A 242 9.30 -4.78 -17.09
CA TYR A 242 8.57 -5.98 -17.52
C TYR A 242 8.27 -6.01 -19.02
N PHE A 243 7.94 -4.85 -19.61
CA PHE A 243 7.48 -4.78 -21.00
C PHE A 243 8.55 -4.37 -22.00
N ILE A 244 9.61 -3.66 -21.58
CA ILE A 244 10.65 -3.16 -22.48
C ILE A 244 11.44 -4.30 -23.13
N LYS A 245 11.80 -4.12 -24.40
CA LYS A 245 12.57 -5.12 -25.15
C LYS A 245 14.02 -4.70 -25.31
N ASP A 246 14.91 -5.67 -25.23
CA ASP A 246 16.34 -5.51 -25.50
C ASP A 246 17.04 -4.40 -24.69
N ARG A 247 16.50 -4.05 -23.50
CA ARG A 247 17.11 -3.10 -22.54
C ARG A 247 16.99 -3.64 -21.13
N THR A 248 17.84 -3.18 -20.24
CA THR A 248 17.81 -3.54 -18.81
C THR A 248 17.37 -2.34 -18.00
N ILE A 249 16.28 -2.46 -17.24
CA ILE A 249 15.87 -1.44 -16.30
C ILE A 249 16.43 -1.76 -14.91
N VAL A 250 17.10 -0.78 -14.32
CA VAL A 250 17.68 -0.86 -12.97
C VAL A 250 16.94 0.08 -12.03
N ASN A 251 16.54 -0.45 -10.88
CA ASN A 251 15.82 0.33 -9.88
C ASN A 251 16.77 1.25 -9.12
N MET A 252 16.52 2.56 -9.17
CA MET A 252 17.31 3.60 -8.49
C MET A 252 16.83 3.93 -7.08
N ASP A 253 15.59 3.55 -6.72
CA ASP A 253 15.06 3.85 -5.38
C ASP A 253 15.48 2.83 -4.31
N GLY A 254 16.14 1.75 -4.71
CA GLY A 254 16.66 0.72 -3.82
C GLY A 254 15.63 -0.29 -3.34
N LEU A 255 14.34 -0.14 -3.65
CA LEU A 255 13.29 -1.05 -3.17
C LEU A 255 13.42 -2.47 -3.71
N ILE A 256 13.90 -2.61 -4.94
CA ILE A 256 14.13 -3.88 -5.64
C ILE A 256 15.56 -3.99 -6.15
N ASN A 257 16.51 -3.41 -5.42
CA ASN A 257 17.94 -3.46 -5.73
C ASN A 257 18.72 -4.22 -4.62
N SER A 258 20.04 -4.35 -4.78
CA SER A 258 20.92 -5.05 -3.84
C SER A 258 21.09 -4.32 -2.52
N TYR A 259 21.54 -5.07 -1.50
CA TYR A 259 21.90 -4.47 -0.21
C TYR A 259 23.13 -3.57 -0.32
N ASP A 260 24.09 -3.94 -1.18
CA ASP A 260 25.30 -3.13 -1.42
C ASP A 260 24.95 -1.78 -2.05
N TYR A 261 24.03 -1.76 -3.03
CA TYR A 261 23.50 -0.49 -3.55
C TYR A 261 22.85 0.35 -2.45
N PHE A 262 22.01 -0.24 -1.61
CA PHE A 262 21.37 0.48 -0.51
C PHE A 262 22.39 1.14 0.43
N LEU A 263 23.50 0.46 0.75
CA LEU A 263 24.55 1.03 1.60
C LEU A 263 25.20 2.24 0.92
N LEU A 264 25.55 2.14 -0.36
CA LEU A 264 26.14 3.25 -1.13
C LEU A 264 25.16 4.42 -1.27
N HIS A 265 23.90 4.13 -1.59
CA HIS A 265 22.87 5.16 -1.71
C HIS A 265 22.63 5.92 -0.39
N ARG A 266 22.70 5.26 0.76
CA ARG A 266 22.68 5.91 2.08
C ARG A 266 23.87 6.85 2.33
N GLU A 267 24.99 6.57 1.71
CA GLU A 267 26.21 7.39 1.78
C GLU A 267 26.25 8.51 0.71
N GLY A 268 25.22 8.62 -0.15
CA GLY A 268 25.17 9.54 -1.28
C GLY A 268 26.11 9.14 -2.43
N ARG A 269 26.39 7.86 -2.57
CA ARG A 269 27.33 7.24 -3.53
C ARG A 269 26.68 6.22 -4.45
N GLY A 270 25.38 6.27 -4.63
CA GLY A 270 24.66 5.35 -5.52
C GLY A 270 25.05 5.51 -6.99
N ASP A 271 25.51 6.69 -7.38
CA ASP A 271 26.05 6.96 -8.71
C ASP A 271 27.27 6.07 -9.05
N GLU A 272 28.14 5.80 -8.07
CA GLU A 272 29.31 4.92 -8.23
C GLU A 272 28.87 3.47 -8.57
N HIS A 273 27.80 2.99 -7.91
CA HIS A 273 27.26 1.66 -8.17
C HIS A 273 26.78 1.54 -9.62
N PHE A 274 26.04 2.53 -10.09
CA PHE A 274 25.51 2.52 -11.46
C PHE A 274 26.58 2.77 -12.51
N ALA A 275 27.59 3.61 -12.22
CA ALA A 275 28.74 3.78 -13.09
C ALA A 275 29.53 2.46 -13.24
N ALA A 276 29.75 1.73 -12.14
CA ALA A 276 30.43 0.43 -12.16
C ALA A 276 29.60 -0.65 -12.90
N MET A 277 28.26 -0.57 -12.84
CA MET A 277 27.37 -1.45 -13.59
C MET A 277 27.36 -1.14 -15.09
N GLY A 278 27.81 0.03 -15.50
CA GLY A 278 27.82 0.48 -16.89
C GLY A 278 26.48 1.07 -17.35
N MET A 279 25.76 1.78 -16.47
CA MET A 279 24.53 2.46 -16.81
C MET A 279 24.75 3.50 -17.92
N ASP A 280 23.85 3.54 -18.89
CA ASP A 280 23.93 4.40 -20.08
C ASP A 280 22.95 5.58 -20.01
N TYR A 281 21.77 5.36 -19.42
CA TYR A 281 20.68 6.33 -19.35
C TYR A 281 19.96 6.28 -18.01
N VAL A 282 19.25 7.38 -17.71
CA VAL A 282 18.28 7.47 -16.64
C VAL A 282 16.94 7.91 -17.23
N PHE A 283 15.85 7.27 -16.84
CA PHE A 283 14.49 7.71 -17.14
C PHE A 283 13.74 8.05 -15.85
N VAL A 284 13.70 9.31 -15.50
CA VAL A 284 13.18 9.79 -14.22
C VAL A 284 12.61 11.20 -14.36
N ASN A 285 11.84 11.66 -13.38
CA ASN A 285 11.58 13.10 -13.23
C ASN A 285 12.85 13.78 -12.70
N PRO A 286 13.52 14.67 -13.45
CA PRO A 286 14.76 15.31 -13.01
C PRO A 286 14.60 16.07 -11.68
N ALA A 287 13.45 16.72 -11.45
CA ALA A 287 13.19 17.42 -10.20
C ALA A 287 13.18 16.49 -8.96
N LEU A 288 12.85 15.19 -9.16
CA LEU A 288 12.87 14.21 -8.08
C LEU A 288 14.31 13.90 -7.62
N LEU A 289 15.28 13.98 -8.52
CA LEU A 289 16.69 13.74 -8.20
C LEU A 289 17.34 14.91 -7.45
N MET A 290 16.68 16.08 -7.43
CA MET A 290 17.13 17.26 -6.69
C MET A 290 16.70 17.27 -5.22
N ASP A 291 15.94 16.27 -4.78
CA ASP A 291 15.45 16.13 -3.41
C ASP A 291 15.91 14.82 -2.76
N MET A 292 15.81 14.74 -1.43
CA MET A 292 16.14 13.50 -0.71
C MET A 292 15.22 12.35 -1.17
N PRO A 293 15.75 11.15 -1.34
CA PRO A 293 17.08 10.65 -0.92
C PRO A 293 18.21 10.86 -1.95
N TYR A 294 17.96 11.48 -3.09
CA TYR A 294 18.89 11.55 -4.25
C TYR A 294 19.73 12.83 -4.29
N LEU A 295 19.44 13.79 -3.43
CA LEU A 295 20.07 15.12 -3.44
C LEU A 295 21.61 15.04 -3.52
N GLY A 296 22.18 15.63 -4.56
CA GLY A 296 23.63 15.72 -4.79
C GLY A 296 24.30 14.44 -5.28
N GLU A 297 23.56 13.32 -5.41
CA GLU A 297 24.15 12.02 -5.71
C GLU A 297 24.44 11.83 -7.22
N TYR A 298 23.63 12.45 -8.08
CA TYR A 298 23.69 12.19 -9.53
C TYR A 298 24.05 13.43 -10.37
N GLU A 299 24.22 14.60 -9.78
CA GLU A 299 24.34 15.88 -10.48
C GLU A 299 25.49 15.89 -11.51
N ASP A 300 26.64 15.34 -11.15
CA ASP A 300 27.83 15.30 -12.01
C ASP A 300 27.79 14.19 -13.07
N ARG A 301 26.77 13.32 -13.03
CA ARG A 301 26.63 12.16 -13.91
C ARG A 301 25.57 12.32 -14.98
N LEU A 302 24.69 13.31 -14.86
CA LEU A 302 23.55 13.48 -15.75
C LEU A 302 23.84 14.55 -16.81
N GLY A 303 23.52 14.21 -18.06
CA GLY A 303 23.52 15.15 -19.18
C GLY A 303 22.21 15.91 -19.32
N GLU A 304 22.10 16.60 -20.44
CA GLU A 304 20.86 17.25 -20.81
C GLU A 304 19.80 16.20 -21.22
N PRO A 305 18.50 16.46 -20.97
CA PRO A 305 17.41 15.62 -21.40
C PRO A 305 17.40 15.44 -22.95
N ILE A 306 17.41 14.20 -23.41
CA ILE A 306 17.33 13.87 -24.85
C ILE A 306 15.91 13.63 -25.32
N ALA A 307 15.02 13.23 -24.42
CA ALA A 307 13.58 13.10 -24.69
C ALA A 307 12.78 13.33 -23.40
N ASN A 308 11.56 13.82 -23.55
CA ASN A 308 10.66 14.11 -22.44
C ASN A 308 9.33 13.37 -22.61
N TYR A 309 8.80 12.86 -21.51
CA TYR A 309 7.44 12.35 -21.42
C TYR A 309 6.79 12.86 -20.14
N ARG A 310 5.85 13.80 -20.26
CA ARG A 310 5.22 14.50 -19.14
C ARG A 310 6.29 15.13 -18.21
N LYS A 311 6.36 14.69 -16.95
CA LYS A 311 7.35 15.16 -15.97
C LYS A 311 8.67 14.37 -15.98
N LYS A 312 8.76 13.30 -16.77
CA LYS A 312 9.95 12.44 -16.84
C LYS A 312 10.76 12.75 -18.09
N ALA A 313 12.04 12.48 -18.02
CA ALA A 313 12.97 12.66 -19.12
C ALA A 313 13.90 11.44 -19.27
N VAL A 314 14.27 11.13 -20.51
CA VAL A 314 15.41 10.27 -20.82
C VAL A 314 16.65 11.15 -20.79
N VAL A 315 17.61 10.81 -19.95
CA VAL A 315 18.84 11.56 -19.73
C VAL A 315 20.02 10.63 -19.88
N LYS A 316 21.09 11.08 -20.54
CA LYS A 316 22.32 10.29 -20.66
C LYS A 316 23.03 10.27 -19.31
N PHE A 317 23.54 9.09 -18.94
CA PHE A 317 24.34 8.92 -17.73
C PHE A 317 25.82 8.82 -18.13
N TYR A 318 26.67 9.67 -17.56
CA TYR A 318 28.11 9.69 -17.80
C TYR A 318 28.82 8.87 -16.72
N ARG A 319 29.70 7.95 -17.16
CA ARG A 319 30.46 7.05 -16.27
C ARG A 319 31.65 7.74 -15.60
#